data_95c8d2cb81b08ee489d65e54ef1d4180
#
_entry.id   95c8d2cb81b08ee489d65e54ef1d4180
#
_cell.length_a   1.000
_cell.length_b   1.000
_cell.length_c   1.000
_cell.angle_alpha   90.00
_cell.angle_beta   90.00
_cell.angle_gamma   90.00
#
_symmetry.space_group_name_H-M   'P 1'
#
loop_
_entity.id
_entity.type
_entity.pdbx_description
1 polymer ?
#
loop_
_entity_poly.entity_id
_entity_poly.type
_entity_poly.pdbx_seq_one_letter_code
_entity_poly.pdbx_strand_id
1 'polypeptide(L)'
;MPTINQLVRKGRTQIDRKAATPALAGSPQRRGVCVRVYTSTPKKPNSALRKVARVRLTSGYEVTSYIPGVGHNLQEHSVVLVRGGRVKDLPGVRYHIIRGTLDAVGVQDRKKGRSKYGAKRPS
;
A
#
# COMPACT_ATOMS: atom_id res chain seq x y z
N MET A 1 27.80 28.71 -3.59
CA MET A 1 26.73 29.26 -4.44
C MET A 1 27.23 29.46 -5.86
N PRO A 2 26.54 28.96 -6.86
CA PRO A 2 26.95 29.18 -8.25
C PRO A 2 26.71 30.63 -8.66
N THR A 3 27.57 31.12 -9.53
CA THR A 3 27.38 32.45 -10.11
C THR A 3 26.35 32.42 -11.22
N ILE A 4 25.86 33.60 -11.62
CA ILE A 4 24.87 33.70 -12.71
C ILE A 4 25.44 33.10 -13.99
N ASN A 5 26.74 33.35 -14.28
CA ASN A 5 27.37 32.78 -15.47
C ASN A 5 27.44 31.26 -15.45
N GLN A 6 27.66 30.68 -14.27
CA GLN A 6 27.64 29.21 -14.13
C GLN A 6 26.27 28.63 -14.37
N LEU A 7 25.20 29.28 -13.91
CA LEU A 7 23.82 28.85 -14.14
C LEU A 7 23.45 28.96 -15.61
N VAL A 8 23.92 30.02 -16.31
CA VAL A 8 23.65 30.18 -17.72
C VAL A 8 24.33 29.08 -18.54
N ARG A 9 25.56 28.71 -18.20
CA ARG A 9 26.30 27.69 -18.94
C ARG A 9 25.81 26.27 -18.68
N LYS A 10 25.50 25.92 -17.43
CA LYS A 10 25.17 24.55 -17.05
C LYS A 10 23.68 24.33 -16.76
N GLY A 11 22.96 25.42 -16.43
CA GLY A 11 21.58 25.33 -16.04
C GLY A 11 21.42 24.61 -14.68
N ARG A 12 20.18 24.39 -14.32
CA ARG A 12 19.86 23.62 -13.12
C ARG A 12 19.36 22.25 -13.53
N THR A 13 19.91 21.23 -12.88
CA THR A 13 19.42 19.86 -13.09
C THR A 13 18.48 19.50 -11.96
N GLN A 14 17.34 18.95 -12.34
CA GLN A 14 16.38 18.46 -11.38
C GLN A 14 16.81 17.10 -10.87
N ILE A 15 16.82 16.94 -9.55
CA ILE A 15 17.18 15.66 -8.95
C ILE A 15 15.95 14.75 -9.05
N ASP A 16 16.11 13.59 -9.67
CA ASP A 16 15.04 12.61 -9.79
C ASP A 16 14.79 11.98 -8.42
N ARG A 17 13.52 11.96 -8.02
CA ARG A 17 13.13 11.31 -6.77
C ARG A 17 12.84 9.84 -7.03
N LYS A 18 13.30 9.00 -6.13
CA LYS A 18 12.95 7.59 -6.16
C LYS A 18 11.46 7.43 -5.87
N ALA A 19 10.82 6.53 -6.60
CA ALA A 19 9.40 6.23 -6.36
C ALA A 19 9.24 5.62 -4.96
N ALA A 20 8.17 6.04 -4.27
CA ALA A 20 7.84 5.46 -2.97
C ALA A 20 7.30 4.03 -3.10
N THR A 21 6.92 3.63 -4.31
CA THR A 21 6.32 2.32 -4.56
C THR A 21 7.01 1.61 -5.72
N PRO A 22 8.31 1.24 -5.56
CA PRO A 22 9.03 0.60 -6.67
C PRO A 22 8.44 -0.74 -7.10
N ALA A 23 7.80 -1.46 -6.19
CA ALA A 23 7.21 -2.76 -6.49
C ALA A 23 6.03 -2.68 -7.46
N LEU A 24 5.40 -1.51 -7.58
CA LEU A 24 4.28 -1.31 -8.52
C LEU A 24 4.75 -1.06 -9.96
N ALA A 25 6.03 -0.78 -10.14
CA ALA A 25 6.65 -0.57 -11.46
C ALA A 25 5.89 0.45 -12.33
N GLY A 26 5.46 1.55 -11.73
CA GLY A 26 4.75 2.61 -12.43
C GLY A 26 3.26 2.40 -12.62
N SER A 27 2.73 1.28 -12.17
CA SER A 27 1.28 0.98 -12.26
C SER A 27 0.55 1.54 -11.04
N PRO A 28 -0.73 1.95 -11.18
CA PRO A 28 -1.49 2.40 -10.01
C PRO A 28 -1.75 1.29 -9.01
N GLN A 29 -1.94 0.05 -9.48
CA GLN A 29 -2.11 -1.13 -8.64
C GLN A 29 -1.43 -2.33 -9.28
N ARG A 30 -1.15 -3.35 -8.46
CA ARG A 30 -0.62 -4.62 -8.93
C ARG A 30 -1.32 -5.77 -8.22
N ARG A 31 -1.54 -6.85 -8.96
CA ARG A 31 -2.07 -8.07 -8.38
C ARG A 31 -0.95 -8.86 -7.71
N GLY A 32 -1.28 -9.53 -6.63
CA GLY A 32 -0.34 -10.37 -5.94
C GLY A 32 -1.02 -11.50 -5.20
N VAL A 33 -0.21 -12.40 -4.66
CA VAL A 33 -0.68 -13.54 -3.88
C VAL A 33 -0.15 -13.40 -2.46
N CYS A 34 -1.02 -13.56 -1.47
CA CYS A 34 -0.60 -13.50 -0.07
C CYS A 34 0.29 -14.68 0.28
N VAL A 35 1.51 -14.38 0.72
CA VAL A 35 2.45 -15.40 1.19
C VAL A 35 2.22 -15.68 2.66
N ARG A 36 1.87 -14.65 3.42
CA ARG A 36 1.62 -14.75 4.85
C ARG A 36 0.70 -13.62 5.29
N VAL A 37 -0.23 -13.92 6.19
CA VAL A 37 -1.11 -12.91 6.79
C VAL A 37 -0.88 -12.94 8.30
N TYR A 38 -0.62 -11.76 8.87
CA TYR A 38 -0.28 -11.66 10.29
C TYR A 38 -0.64 -10.28 10.83
N THR A 39 -0.38 -10.07 12.11
CA THR A 39 -0.59 -8.77 12.75
C THR A 39 0.75 -8.15 13.10
N SER A 40 0.79 -6.82 13.15
CA SER A 40 1.99 -6.08 13.47
C SER A 40 1.65 -4.95 14.45
N THR A 41 2.55 -4.71 15.40
CA THR A 41 2.38 -3.58 16.32
C THR A 41 2.89 -2.30 15.66
N PRO A 42 2.19 -1.16 15.87
CA PRO A 42 2.65 0.11 15.32
C PRO A 42 3.81 0.67 16.11
N LYS A 43 4.41 1.73 15.58
CA LYS A 43 5.46 2.48 16.28
C LYS A 43 4.91 3.15 17.52
N LYS A 44 5.77 3.33 18.54
CA LYS A 44 5.42 4.16 19.69
C LYS A 44 5.06 5.57 19.23
N PRO A 45 4.09 6.25 19.86
CA PRO A 45 3.38 5.89 21.08
C PRO A 45 2.10 5.06 20.86
N ASN A 46 1.85 4.61 19.64
CA ASN A 46 0.62 3.88 19.32
C ASN A 46 0.73 2.42 19.75
N SER A 47 -0.41 1.83 20.06
CA SER A 47 -0.50 0.43 20.44
C SER A 47 -1.77 -0.18 19.87
N ALA A 48 -1.63 -1.26 19.14
CA ALA A 48 -2.74 -1.98 18.53
C ALA A 48 -2.21 -3.23 17.83
N LEU A 49 -3.12 -4.04 17.28
CA LEU A 49 -2.75 -5.13 16.39
C LEU A 49 -3.20 -4.76 14.98
N ARG A 50 -2.27 -4.28 14.19
CA ARG A 50 -2.54 -3.89 12.79
C ARG A 50 -2.46 -5.13 11.90
N LYS A 51 -3.44 -5.30 11.05
CA LYS A 51 -3.51 -6.45 10.15
C LYS A 51 -2.69 -6.16 8.90
N VAL A 52 -1.74 -7.02 8.60
CA VAL A 52 -0.87 -6.88 7.43
C VAL A 52 -0.72 -8.22 6.73
N ALA A 53 -0.31 -8.17 5.47
CA ALA A 53 -0.07 -9.36 4.67
C ALA A 53 1.22 -9.20 3.88
N ARG A 54 2.00 -10.26 3.84
CA ARG A 54 3.16 -10.34 2.97
C ARG A 54 2.68 -10.83 1.61
N VAL A 55 2.83 -10.02 0.58
CA VAL A 55 2.26 -10.28 -0.74
C VAL A 55 3.37 -10.34 -1.78
N ARG A 56 3.35 -11.40 -2.60
CA ARG A 56 4.23 -11.50 -3.77
C ARG A 56 3.49 -10.95 -4.97
N LEU A 57 4.00 -9.87 -5.53
CA LEU A 57 3.36 -9.18 -6.65
C LEU A 57 3.74 -9.83 -7.99
N THR A 58 2.93 -9.57 -9.02
CA THR A 58 3.22 -10.05 -10.38
C THR A 58 4.49 -9.44 -10.95
N SER A 59 4.96 -8.32 -10.39
CA SER A 59 6.24 -7.71 -10.75
C SER A 59 7.46 -8.48 -10.23
N GLY A 60 7.25 -9.50 -9.39
CA GLY A 60 8.30 -10.29 -8.79
C GLY A 60 8.74 -9.82 -7.41
N TYR A 61 8.27 -8.67 -6.96
CA TYR A 61 8.59 -8.15 -5.64
C TYR A 61 7.69 -8.75 -4.58
N GLU A 62 8.24 -8.94 -3.40
CA GLU A 62 7.49 -9.39 -2.23
C GLU A 62 7.45 -8.23 -1.24
N VAL A 63 6.24 -7.77 -0.89
CA VAL A 63 6.07 -6.57 -0.07
C VAL A 63 5.10 -6.83 1.08
N THR A 64 5.24 -6.04 2.16
CA THR A 64 4.29 -6.05 3.25
C THR A 64 3.24 -4.98 3.00
N SER A 65 1.98 -5.39 2.97
CA SER A 65 0.86 -4.50 2.67
C SER A 65 -0.12 -4.47 3.83
N TYR A 66 -0.68 -3.29 4.09
CA TYR A 66 -1.68 -3.10 5.14
C TYR A 66 -3.06 -3.54 4.65
N ILE A 67 -3.80 -4.23 5.49
CA ILE A 67 -5.18 -4.62 5.21
C ILE A 67 -6.10 -3.60 5.90
N PRO A 68 -6.70 -2.65 5.14
CA PRO A 68 -7.52 -1.62 5.76
C PRO A 68 -8.90 -2.13 6.18
N GLY A 69 -9.49 -1.44 7.15
CA GLY A 69 -10.85 -1.72 7.61
C GLY A 69 -10.90 -2.73 8.74
N VAL A 70 -12.12 -2.98 9.21
CA VAL A 70 -12.36 -3.90 10.33
C VAL A 70 -12.63 -5.29 9.78
N GLY A 71 -11.79 -6.26 10.18
CA GLY A 71 -11.93 -7.64 9.78
C GLY A 71 -11.55 -7.90 8.33
N HIS A 72 -11.21 -9.12 8.03
CA HIS A 72 -10.90 -9.56 6.67
C HIS A 72 -11.03 -11.07 6.56
N ASN A 73 -11.05 -11.56 5.31
CA ASN A 73 -11.10 -13.00 5.05
C ASN A 73 -9.82 -13.51 4.38
N LEU A 74 -8.77 -12.72 4.40
CA LEU A 74 -7.52 -13.08 3.73
C LEU A 74 -6.77 -14.17 4.48
N GLN A 75 -6.13 -15.04 3.73
CA GLN A 75 -5.31 -16.12 4.24
C GLN A 75 -4.17 -16.39 3.26
N GLU A 76 -3.29 -17.30 3.61
CA GLU A 76 -2.20 -17.69 2.72
C GLU A 76 -2.76 -18.15 1.37
N HIS A 77 -2.11 -17.71 0.28
CA HIS A 77 -2.47 -17.98 -1.11
C HIS A 77 -3.70 -17.21 -1.62
N SER A 78 -4.25 -16.28 -0.84
CA SER A 78 -5.30 -15.39 -1.35
C SER A 78 -4.74 -14.44 -2.40
N VAL A 79 -5.50 -14.22 -3.46
CA VAL A 79 -5.13 -13.28 -4.52
C VAL A 79 -5.69 -11.91 -4.17
N VAL A 80 -4.83 -10.91 -4.19
CA VAL A 80 -5.20 -9.55 -3.78
C VAL A 80 -4.67 -8.52 -4.76
N LEU A 81 -5.26 -7.32 -4.71
CA LEU A 81 -4.81 -6.18 -5.49
C LEU A 81 -4.18 -5.19 -4.52
N VAL A 82 -2.94 -4.76 -4.83
CA VAL A 82 -2.14 -3.90 -3.96
C VAL A 82 -1.95 -2.55 -4.62
N ARG A 83 -2.14 -1.47 -3.85
CA ARG A 83 -1.87 -0.11 -4.29
C ARG A 83 -0.80 0.54 -3.42
N GLY A 84 -0.25 1.66 -3.89
CA GLY A 84 0.68 2.44 -3.09
C GLY A 84 -0.03 3.13 -1.93
N GLY A 85 0.75 3.55 -0.96
CA GLY A 85 0.27 4.25 0.21
C GLY A 85 0.95 3.72 1.46
N ARG A 86 1.73 4.56 2.10
CA ARG A 86 2.48 4.19 3.29
C ARG A 86 1.59 4.24 4.53
N VAL A 87 1.82 3.33 5.45
CA VAL A 87 1.21 3.37 6.78
C VAL A 87 2.25 3.97 7.73
N LYS A 88 1.97 5.15 8.24
CA LYS A 88 2.91 5.89 9.08
C LYS A 88 3.23 5.15 10.37
N ASP A 89 2.24 4.46 10.95
CA ASP A 89 2.39 3.73 12.21
C ASP A 89 3.20 2.45 12.08
N LEU A 90 3.33 1.92 10.87
CA LEU A 90 3.98 0.63 10.67
C LEU A 90 5.27 0.81 9.88
N PRO A 91 6.42 0.42 10.43
CA PRO A 91 7.68 0.55 9.71
C PRO A 91 7.75 -0.43 8.53
N GLY A 92 8.21 0.06 7.38
CA GLY A 92 8.39 -0.76 6.20
C GLY A 92 7.14 -1.09 5.43
N VAL A 93 5.98 -0.62 5.85
CA VAL A 93 4.71 -0.86 5.15
C VAL A 93 4.43 0.33 4.22
N ARG A 94 4.61 0.12 2.92
CA ARG A 94 4.46 1.15 1.88
C ARG A 94 3.25 0.94 0.99
N TYR A 95 2.46 -0.10 1.24
CA TYR A 95 1.39 -0.52 0.34
C TYR A 95 0.14 -0.85 1.13
N HIS A 96 -0.99 -0.79 0.43
CA HIS A 96 -2.30 -1.16 0.98
C HIS A 96 -2.96 -2.19 0.07
N ILE A 97 -3.70 -3.11 0.66
CA ILE A 97 -4.54 -4.04 -0.08
C ILE A 97 -5.88 -3.36 -0.37
N ILE A 98 -6.35 -3.45 -1.61
CA ILE A 98 -7.64 -2.88 -2.00
C ILE A 98 -8.75 -3.84 -1.60
N ARG A 99 -9.69 -3.35 -0.78
CA ARG A 99 -10.84 -4.14 -0.33
C ARG A 99 -11.92 -4.18 -1.40
N GLY A 100 -12.62 -5.30 -1.46
CA GLY A 100 -13.73 -5.47 -2.39
C GLY A 100 -13.33 -5.94 -3.79
N THR A 101 -12.07 -6.34 -3.98
CA THR A 101 -11.57 -6.86 -5.25
C THR A 101 -10.90 -8.20 -5.04
N LEU A 102 -10.94 -9.04 -6.07
CA LEU A 102 -10.31 -10.37 -6.03
C LEU A 102 -10.74 -11.13 -4.78
N ASP A 103 -9.80 -11.68 -4.01
CA ASP A 103 -10.14 -12.46 -2.81
C ASP A 103 -10.39 -11.61 -1.56
N ALA A 104 -10.11 -10.32 -1.62
CA ALA A 104 -10.33 -9.43 -0.48
C ALA A 104 -11.76 -8.87 -0.51
N VAL A 105 -12.63 -9.42 0.34
CA VAL A 105 -14.02 -8.92 0.42
C VAL A 105 -14.05 -7.54 1.05
N GLY A 106 -15.11 -6.79 0.76
CA GLY A 106 -15.30 -5.48 1.35
C GLY A 106 -15.60 -5.55 2.83
N VAL A 107 -15.49 -4.41 3.51
CA VAL A 107 -15.79 -4.30 4.94
C VAL A 107 -17.29 -4.40 5.13
N GLN A 108 -17.74 -5.31 5.98
CA GLN A 108 -19.15 -5.54 6.23
C GLN A 108 -19.75 -4.41 7.08
N ASP A 109 -21.02 -4.10 6.82
CA ASP A 109 -21.80 -3.11 7.57
C ASP A 109 -21.22 -1.70 7.55
N ARG A 110 -20.40 -1.40 6.55
CA ARG A 110 -19.80 -0.09 6.40
C ARG A 110 -20.76 0.85 5.66
N LYS A 111 -21.09 1.97 6.25
CA LYS A 111 -22.04 2.93 5.70
C LYS A 111 -21.37 4.19 5.15
N LYS A 112 -20.22 4.55 5.67
CA LYS A 112 -19.48 5.75 5.25
C LYS A 112 -18.14 5.36 4.65
N GLY A 113 -17.68 6.11 3.63
CA GLY A 113 -16.42 5.85 2.97
C GLY A 113 -16.37 4.48 2.30
N ARG A 114 -17.48 4.00 1.79
CA ARG A 114 -17.63 2.65 1.26
C ARG A 114 -16.67 2.33 0.12
N SER A 115 -16.41 3.31 -0.74
CA SER A 115 -15.52 3.09 -1.89
C SER A 115 -14.09 2.80 -1.47
N LYS A 116 -13.67 3.32 -0.32
CA LYS A 116 -12.32 3.07 0.19
C LYS A 116 -12.16 1.67 0.76
N TYR A 117 -13.24 1.05 1.19
CA TYR A 117 -13.21 -0.25 1.85
C TYR A 117 -14.00 -1.32 1.11
N GLY A 118 -14.39 -1.04 -0.13
CA GLY A 118 -15.04 -2.03 -0.99
C GLY A 118 -16.43 -2.45 -0.54
N ALA A 119 -17.11 -1.63 0.24
CA ALA A 119 -18.44 -1.97 0.73
C ALA A 119 -19.51 -1.58 -0.29
N LYS A 120 -20.54 -2.43 -0.41
CA LYS A 120 -21.68 -2.18 -1.28
C LYS A 120 -22.63 -1.18 -0.63
N ARG A 121 -23.43 -0.51 -1.46
CA ARG A 121 -24.44 0.41 -0.99
C ARG A 121 -25.45 -0.34 -0.10
N PRO A 122 -25.73 0.16 1.11
CA PRO A 122 -26.75 -0.47 1.94
C PRO A 122 -28.13 -0.31 1.31
N SER A 123 -28.89 -1.37 1.32
CA SER A 123 -30.25 -1.36 0.78
C SER A 123 -31.26 -0.92 1.81
#